data_7ca6188ec8b3c446447a7faf8c3593f1
#
_entry.id   7ca6188ec8b3c446447a7faf8c3593f1
#
_cell.length_a   1.000
_cell.length_b   1.000
_cell.length_c   1.000
_cell.angle_alpha   90.00
_cell.angle_beta   90.00
_cell.angle_gamma   90.00
#
_symmetry.space_group_name_H-M   'P 1'
#
loop_
_entity.id
_entity.type
_entity.pdbx_description
1 polymer ?
#
loop_
_entity_poly.entity_id
_entity_poly.type
_entity_poly.pdbx_seq_one_letter_code
_entity_poly.pdbx_strand_id
1 'polypeptide(L)'
;MLSGFVCDERLLNYKTGAGAHVFSMTNDLIEPYFHIDNSLSKKRLYNLIKKLKLLKDLRIVKVRTADINEILLIHEYEYIKIIKSLSEANGGDAGYGTPFSRNAFEIASLGIGGLIELSEKVFLGEIKNGFALIRPPGHHALENTGYGFCIFNNVAIAAECLKKKYNLSRIAIIDWDVHHGNGTEKIFYHRNDVLYISIHQQNCYPKNSGSSNDYGLKDGKGYNININVPAGSGHASYIYAFKEIVVGALESYKPQIIFVCCGFDSSGIDPLSRTLCHADTFRFMTKTILKLADQLCEGKVVMSQEGGYSETHVPFCGLAVLEEMIDNERRFLDPVKETIVHQGGETLLENQKKMINESFEALNILKSNHKY
;
A
#
# COMPACT_ATOMS: atom_id res chain seq x y z
N MET A 1 -18.08 -0.44 17.11
CA MET A 1 -17.15 -1.55 16.83
C MET A 1 -15.75 -1.00 16.80
N LEU A 2 -14.71 -1.69 17.34
CA LEU A 2 -13.33 -1.22 17.29
C LEU A 2 -12.71 -1.48 15.91
N SER A 3 -11.74 -0.64 15.54
CA SER A 3 -10.86 -0.87 14.39
C SER A 3 -9.84 -1.96 14.71
N GLY A 4 -9.54 -2.83 13.74
CA GLY A 4 -8.56 -3.90 13.86
C GLY A 4 -7.14 -3.39 13.66
N PHE A 5 -6.18 -4.00 14.35
CA PHE A 5 -4.77 -3.70 14.19
C PHE A 5 -3.94 -4.97 14.18
N VAL A 6 -3.19 -5.16 13.12
CA VAL A 6 -2.16 -6.20 13.00
C VAL A 6 -0.80 -5.57 13.21
N CYS A 7 -0.10 -6.01 14.23
CA CYS A 7 1.31 -5.75 14.43
C CYS A 7 1.89 -6.84 15.32
N ASP A 8 2.99 -7.43 14.89
CA ASP A 8 3.73 -8.44 15.66
C ASP A 8 5.22 -8.08 15.61
N GLU A 9 5.90 -8.14 16.73
CA GLU A 9 7.33 -7.77 16.82
C GLU A 9 8.21 -8.64 15.91
N ARG A 10 7.79 -9.88 15.60
CA ARG A 10 8.48 -10.74 14.64
C ARG A 10 8.52 -10.15 13.24
N LEU A 11 7.50 -9.40 12.83
CA LEU A 11 7.45 -8.71 11.53
C LEU A 11 8.52 -7.59 11.44
N LEU A 12 8.84 -6.97 12.58
CA LEU A 12 9.88 -5.96 12.67
C LEU A 12 11.30 -6.54 12.63
N ASN A 13 11.43 -7.86 12.74
CA ASN A 13 12.70 -8.57 12.62
C ASN A 13 13.09 -8.90 11.16
N TYR A 14 12.21 -8.62 10.20
CA TYR A 14 12.56 -8.72 8.79
C TYR A 14 13.77 -7.85 8.45
N LYS A 15 14.78 -8.43 7.79
CA LYS A 15 16.03 -7.75 7.45
C LYS A 15 16.29 -7.87 5.96
N THR A 16 16.70 -6.77 5.38
CA THR A 16 17.09 -6.62 3.96
C THR A 16 18.60 -6.75 3.75
N GLY A 17 19.34 -7.11 4.81
CA GLY A 17 20.80 -7.24 4.72
C GLY A 17 21.56 -5.92 4.77
N ALA A 18 22.84 -5.99 4.40
CA ALA A 18 23.68 -4.83 4.21
C ALA A 18 23.46 -4.24 2.80
N GLY A 19 23.51 -2.93 2.71
CA GLY A 19 23.38 -2.21 1.44
C GLY A 19 24.10 -0.87 1.54
N ALA A 20 23.83 0.02 0.63
CA ALA A 20 24.10 1.44 0.74
C ALA A 20 22.86 2.17 0.26
N HIS A 21 21.88 2.37 1.13
CA HIS A 21 20.51 2.75 0.76
C HIS A 21 19.88 1.73 -0.19
N VAL A 22 19.71 2.08 -1.47
CA VAL A 22 19.17 1.24 -2.54
C VAL A 22 20.27 0.63 -3.43
N PHE A 23 21.54 0.99 -3.20
CA PHE A 23 22.63 0.54 -4.04
C PHE A 23 23.12 -0.85 -3.64
N SER A 24 23.45 -1.66 -4.65
CA SER A 24 24.09 -2.95 -4.44
C SER A 24 25.53 -2.76 -3.92
N MET A 25 25.94 -3.63 -3.01
CA MET A 25 27.31 -3.68 -2.47
C MET A 25 28.35 -4.22 -3.48
N THR A 26 27.99 -4.40 -4.73
CA THR A 26 28.91 -4.84 -5.81
C THR A 26 29.85 -3.75 -6.30
N ASN A 27 29.71 -2.52 -5.81
CA ASN A 27 30.57 -1.40 -6.17
C ASN A 27 31.44 -1.01 -4.98
N ASP A 28 32.75 -1.31 -5.05
CA ASP A 28 33.73 -1.03 -3.98
C ASP A 28 33.94 0.47 -3.67
N LEU A 29 33.41 1.34 -4.54
CA LEU A 29 33.43 2.79 -4.31
C LEU A 29 32.30 3.28 -3.39
N ILE A 30 31.34 2.41 -3.07
CA ILE A 30 30.18 2.74 -2.25
C ILE A 30 30.45 2.22 -0.83
N GLU A 31 30.55 3.14 0.14
CA GLU A 31 30.68 2.77 1.54
C GLU A 31 29.42 2.06 2.04
N PRO A 32 29.54 0.91 2.74
CA PRO A 32 28.41 0.19 3.28
C PRO A 32 27.56 1.04 4.23
N TYR A 33 26.23 0.97 4.06
CA TYR A 33 25.26 1.64 4.91
C TYR A 33 24.03 0.75 5.14
N PHE A 34 23.12 1.17 5.98
CA PHE A 34 21.86 0.46 6.17
C PHE A 34 21.03 0.47 4.89
N HIS A 35 20.37 -0.65 4.60
CA HIS A 35 19.39 -0.70 3.53
C HIS A 35 18.22 0.24 3.85
N ILE A 36 17.72 0.96 2.85
CA ILE A 36 16.67 1.96 3.06
C ILE A 36 15.36 1.36 3.58
N ASP A 37 14.95 0.17 3.08
CA ASP A 37 13.84 -0.59 3.67
C ASP A 37 14.34 -1.34 4.91
N ASN A 38 14.40 -0.64 6.02
CA ASN A 38 14.63 -1.21 7.35
C ASN A 38 13.37 -1.09 8.21
N SER A 39 13.42 -1.65 9.42
CA SER A 39 12.24 -1.67 10.30
C SER A 39 11.97 -0.37 11.05
N LEU A 40 12.87 0.64 10.99
CA LEU A 40 12.85 1.78 11.91
C LEU A 40 11.60 2.64 11.76
N SER A 41 11.18 2.97 10.53
CA SER A 41 9.98 3.78 10.32
C SER A 41 8.73 3.13 10.93
N LYS A 42 8.54 1.83 10.68
CA LYS A 42 7.41 1.05 11.19
C LYS A 42 7.49 0.81 12.69
N LYS A 43 8.69 0.54 13.21
CA LYS A 43 8.94 0.40 14.65
C LYS A 43 8.63 1.69 15.42
N ARG A 44 9.01 2.83 14.85
CA ARG A 44 8.75 4.14 15.46
C ARG A 44 7.25 4.47 15.44
N LEU A 45 6.53 4.12 14.37
CA LEU A 45 5.06 4.22 14.35
C LEU A 45 4.44 3.38 15.47
N TYR A 46 4.82 2.10 15.59
CA TYR A 46 4.32 1.23 16.66
C TYR A 46 4.62 1.79 18.05
N ASN A 47 5.84 2.30 18.27
CA ASN A 47 6.22 2.91 19.54
C ASN A 47 5.40 4.17 19.84
N LEU A 48 5.09 5.00 18.82
CA LEU A 48 4.24 6.17 18.98
C LEU A 48 2.81 5.79 19.38
N ILE A 49 2.23 4.78 18.72
CA ILE A 49 0.91 4.22 19.06
C ILE A 49 0.88 3.75 20.53
N LYS A 50 1.93 3.03 20.98
CA LYS A 50 2.06 2.60 22.38
C LYS A 50 2.18 3.77 23.34
N LYS A 51 3.03 4.76 23.03
CA LYS A 51 3.24 5.95 23.86
C LYS A 51 1.96 6.77 24.03
N LEU A 52 1.14 6.87 22.99
CA LEU A 52 -0.14 7.57 22.99
C LEU A 52 -1.28 6.72 23.59
N LYS A 53 -1.00 5.48 23.97
CA LYS A 53 -1.96 4.50 24.51
C LYS A 53 -3.13 4.18 23.57
N LEU A 54 -2.95 4.32 22.27
CA LEU A 54 -4.01 4.07 21.27
C LEU A 54 -4.33 2.58 21.10
N LEU A 55 -3.46 1.67 21.57
CA LEU A 55 -3.73 0.23 21.52
C LEU A 55 -5.00 -0.17 22.26
N LYS A 56 -5.45 0.61 23.24
CA LYS A 56 -6.71 0.39 23.98
C LYS A 56 -7.96 0.63 23.11
N ASP A 57 -7.82 1.46 22.06
CA ASP A 57 -8.90 1.86 21.16
C ASP A 57 -8.89 0.97 19.88
N LEU A 58 -8.01 -0.02 19.84
CA LEU A 58 -7.80 -0.96 18.73
C LEU A 58 -8.05 -2.40 19.17
N ARG A 59 -8.63 -3.21 18.30
CA ARG A 59 -8.71 -4.65 18.47
C ARG A 59 -7.48 -5.30 17.84
N ILE A 60 -6.56 -5.80 18.66
CA ILE A 60 -5.37 -6.48 18.18
C ILE A 60 -5.79 -7.82 17.56
N VAL A 61 -5.43 -8.00 16.29
CA VAL A 61 -5.65 -9.24 15.54
C VAL A 61 -4.38 -10.08 15.62
N LYS A 62 -4.54 -11.31 16.14
CA LYS A 62 -3.43 -12.25 16.26
C LYS A 62 -3.02 -12.73 14.86
N VAL A 63 -1.73 -12.64 14.58
CA VAL A 63 -1.16 -13.15 13.33
C VAL A 63 -1.08 -14.67 13.34
N ARG A 64 -1.23 -15.28 12.17
CA ARG A 64 -0.87 -16.66 11.87
C ARG A 64 0.07 -16.72 10.67
N THR A 65 0.74 -17.81 10.46
CA THR A 65 1.45 -18.04 9.21
C THR A 65 0.45 -18.32 8.09
N ALA A 66 0.61 -17.71 6.94
CA ALA A 66 -0.17 -18.04 5.75
C ALA A 66 0.17 -19.47 5.29
N ASP A 67 -0.86 -20.19 4.85
CA ASP A 67 -0.67 -21.49 4.21
C ASP A 67 -0.05 -21.28 2.80
N ILE A 68 0.76 -22.24 2.36
CA ILE A 68 1.34 -22.21 1.02
C ILE A 68 0.26 -22.12 -0.07
N ASN A 69 -0.88 -22.79 0.12
CA ASN A 69 -2.00 -22.71 -0.81
C ASN A 69 -2.67 -21.34 -0.89
N GLU A 70 -2.54 -20.50 0.15
CA GLU A 70 -2.99 -19.12 0.12
C GLU A 70 -2.03 -18.27 -0.72
N ILE A 71 -0.73 -18.48 -0.60
CA ILE A 71 0.29 -17.77 -1.39
C ILE A 71 0.22 -18.20 -2.87
N LEU A 72 -0.06 -19.48 -3.13
CA LEU A 72 -0.27 -20.04 -4.47
C LEU A 72 -1.49 -19.49 -5.22
N LEU A 73 -2.39 -18.74 -4.57
CA LEU A 73 -3.46 -18.04 -5.28
C LEU A 73 -2.93 -16.94 -6.21
N ILE A 74 -1.74 -16.44 -5.93
CA ILE A 74 -1.10 -15.36 -6.69
C ILE A 74 0.26 -15.79 -7.26
N HIS A 75 1.10 -16.42 -6.45
CA HIS A 75 2.48 -16.69 -6.81
C HIS A 75 2.71 -18.11 -7.31
N GLU A 76 3.63 -18.25 -8.26
CA GLU A 76 4.02 -19.52 -8.84
C GLU A 76 4.75 -20.41 -7.83
N TYR A 77 4.49 -21.73 -7.86
CA TYR A 77 5.07 -22.70 -6.93
C TYR A 77 6.60 -22.68 -6.92
N GLU A 78 7.23 -22.64 -8.08
CA GLU A 78 8.71 -22.64 -8.19
C GLU A 78 9.32 -21.38 -7.57
N TYR A 79 8.66 -20.23 -7.73
CA TYR A 79 9.10 -18.99 -7.08
C TYR A 79 9.03 -19.11 -5.54
N ILE A 80 7.90 -19.57 -5.01
CA ILE A 80 7.73 -19.79 -3.55
C ILE A 80 8.79 -20.70 -3.00
N LYS A 81 9.07 -21.80 -3.70
CA LYS A 81 10.09 -22.81 -3.34
C LYS A 81 11.51 -22.21 -3.31
N ILE A 82 11.87 -21.37 -4.31
CA ILE A 82 13.15 -20.68 -4.35
C ILE A 82 13.28 -19.74 -3.16
N ILE A 83 12.29 -18.87 -2.90
CA ILE A 83 12.31 -17.95 -1.77
C ILE A 83 12.44 -18.69 -0.44
N LYS A 84 11.69 -19.76 -0.26
CA LYS A 84 11.77 -20.58 0.95
C LYS A 84 13.16 -21.18 1.15
N SER A 85 13.74 -21.78 0.11
CA SER A 85 15.09 -22.37 0.17
C SER A 85 16.17 -21.34 0.49
N LEU A 86 16.12 -20.17 -0.13
CA LEU A 86 17.05 -19.07 0.15
C LEU A 86 16.87 -18.53 1.58
N SER A 87 15.63 -18.41 2.06
CA SER A 87 15.30 -17.98 3.42
C SER A 87 15.82 -18.96 4.50
N GLU A 88 15.73 -20.24 4.26
CA GLU A 88 16.26 -21.30 5.15
C GLU A 88 17.80 -21.29 5.20
N ALA A 89 18.45 -20.88 4.13
CA ALA A 89 19.91 -20.75 4.05
C ALA A 89 20.38 -19.45 4.72
N ASN A 90 20.85 -18.49 3.96
CA ASN A 90 21.40 -17.23 4.47
C ASN A 90 20.66 -15.98 3.94
N GLY A 91 19.51 -16.17 3.29
CA GLY A 91 18.82 -15.12 2.53
C GLY A 91 19.27 -15.08 1.08
N GLY A 92 18.87 -14.03 0.39
CA GLY A 92 19.14 -13.85 -1.04
C GLY A 92 18.51 -12.59 -1.58
N ASP A 93 18.22 -12.60 -2.87
CA ASP A 93 17.45 -11.55 -3.56
C ASP A 93 16.26 -12.21 -4.26
N ALA A 94 15.06 -11.71 -3.99
CA ALA A 94 13.84 -12.24 -4.60
C ALA A 94 13.65 -11.78 -6.05
N GLY A 95 14.46 -10.86 -6.51
CA GLY A 95 14.43 -10.23 -7.83
C GLY A 95 14.39 -8.70 -7.76
N TYR A 96 14.97 -8.06 -8.76
CA TYR A 96 14.92 -6.61 -8.99
C TYR A 96 15.12 -5.74 -7.73
N GLY A 97 16.18 -6.02 -6.96
CA GLY A 97 16.55 -5.23 -5.79
C GLY A 97 15.67 -5.52 -4.57
N THR A 98 15.32 -6.78 -4.37
CA THR A 98 14.55 -7.26 -3.22
C THR A 98 15.41 -8.19 -2.35
N PRO A 99 16.47 -7.67 -1.70
CA PRO A 99 17.32 -8.46 -0.85
C PRO A 99 16.63 -8.83 0.46
N PHE A 100 16.91 -10.02 0.95
CA PHE A 100 16.38 -10.49 2.23
C PHE A 100 17.36 -11.42 2.94
N SER A 101 17.30 -11.40 4.27
CA SER A 101 18.09 -12.26 5.14
C SER A 101 17.35 -13.55 5.48
N ARG A 102 18.03 -14.44 6.21
CA ARG A 102 17.44 -15.67 6.75
C ARG A 102 16.10 -15.41 7.46
N ASN A 103 15.18 -16.35 7.39
CA ASN A 103 13.83 -16.35 7.95
C ASN A 103 12.86 -15.35 7.29
N ALA A 104 13.20 -14.82 6.12
CA ALA A 104 12.34 -13.85 5.42
C ALA A 104 11.02 -14.45 4.93
N PHE A 105 11.04 -15.72 4.48
CA PHE A 105 9.84 -16.44 4.05
C PHE A 105 8.83 -16.58 5.20
N GLU A 106 9.31 -16.98 6.38
CA GLU A 106 8.48 -17.17 7.58
C GLU A 106 7.87 -15.83 8.03
N ILE A 107 8.66 -14.76 7.99
CA ILE A 107 8.19 -13.42 8.38
C ILE A 107 7.18 -12.88 7.35
N ALA A 108 7.45 -13.03 6.05
CA ALA A 108 6.52 -12.63 5.00
C ALA A 108 5.20 -13.41 5.11
N SER A 109 5.27 -14.74 5.28
CA SER A 109 4.09 -15.61 5.48
C SER A 109 3.29 -15.21 6.73
N LEU A 110 3.96 -14.78 7.80
CA LEU A 110 3.31 -14.29 9.02
C LEU A 110 2.57 -12.96 8.76
N GLY A 111 3.17 -12.05 7.99
CA GLY A 111 2.54 -10.78 7.58
C GLY A 111 1.31 -11.01 6.71
N ILE A 112 1.42 -11.89 5.72
CA ILE A 112 0.31 -12.28 4.84
C ILE A 112 -0.83 -12.89 5.66
N GLY A 113 -0.52 -13.88 6.51
CA GLY A 113 -1.54 -14.54 7.35
C GLY A 113 -2.23 -13.58 8.30
N GLY A 114 -1.50 -12.59 8.85
CA GLY A 114 -2.08 -11.52 9.67
C GLY A 114 -3.03 -10.62 8.86
N LEU A 115 -2.66 -10.27 7.62
CA LEU A 115 -3.51 -9.49 6.73
C LEU A 115 -4.78 -10.24 6.32
N ILE A 116 -4.68 -11.54 6.02
CA ILE A 116 -5.84 -12.39 5.71
C ILE A 116 -6.80 -12.43 6.91
N GLU A 117 -6.30 -12.71 8.13
CA GLU A 117 -7.12 -12.74 9.35
C GLU A 117 -7.83 -11.39 9.61
N LEU A 118 -7.11 -10.28 9.43
CA LEU A 118 -7.68 -8.95 9.55
C LEU A 118 -8.81 -8.74 8.53
N SER A 119 -8.55 -9.11 7.28
CA SER A 119 -9.48 -8.93 6.16
C SER A 119 -10.76 -9.74 6.36
N GLU A 120 -10.65 -10.98 6.82
CA GLU A 120 -11.81 -11.81 7.13
C GLU A 120 -12.67 -11.22 8.25
N LYS A 121 -12.04 -10.76 9.33
CA LYS A 121 -12.76 -10.16 10.47
C LYS A 121 -13.47 -8.87 10.09
N VAL A 122 -12.87 -8.06 9.22
CA VAL A 122 -13.52 -6.86 8.67
C VAL A 122 -14.68 -7.26 7.76
N PHE A 123 -14.46 -8.21 6.86
CA PHE A 123 -15.50 -8.64 5.93
C PHE A 123 -16.73 -9.23 6.63
N LEU A 124 -16.51 -10.02 7.69
CA LEU A 124 -17.57 -10.61 8.50
C LEU A 124 -18.25 -9.62 9.47
N GLY A 125 -17.76 -8.38 9.53
CA GLY A 125 -18.29 -7.37 10.44
C GLY A 125 -17.96 -7.61 11.90
N GLU A 126 -16.93 -8.42 12.22
CA GLU A 126 -16.44 -8.57 13.60
C GLU A 126 -15.61 -7.37 14.06
N ILE A 127 -15.05 -6.63 13.11
CA ILE A 127 -14.20 -5.45 13.25
C ILE A 127 -14.69 -4.40 12.26
N LYS A 128 -14.68 -3.12 12.64
CA LYS A 128 -15.18 -2.01 11.82
C LYS A 128 -14.39 -1.85 10.52
N ASN A 129 -13.08 -1.72 10.63
CA ASN A 129 -12.08 -1.60 9.57
C ASN A 129 -10.73 -2.08 10.12
N GLY A 130 -9.67 -2.15 9.33
CA GLY A 130 -8.41 -2.69 9.83
C GLY A 130 -7.16 -2.09 9.23
N PHE A 131 -6.09 -1.97 10.05
CA PHE A 131 -4.77 -1.54 9.63
C PHE A 131 -3.73 -2.63 9.94
N ALA A 132 -2.97 -3.04 8.93
CA ALA A 132 -1.89 -4.02 9.06
C ALA A 132 -0.53 -3.32 8.96
N LEU A 133 0.18 -3.27 10.09
CA LEU A 133 1.57 -2.82 10.18
C LEU A 133 2.49 -4.02 9.97
N ILE A 134 2.70 -4.40 8.72
CA ILE A 134 3.42 -5.60 8.32
C ILE A 134 4.70 -5.30 7.54
N ARG A 135 5.58 -6.29 7.45
CA ARG A 135 6.81 -6.33 6.65
C ARG A 135 7.06 -7.76 6.15
N PRO A 136 7.64 -7.91 4.93
CA PRO A 136 7.98 -6.89 3.91
C PRO A 136 6.73 -6.24 3.29
N PRO A 137 6.87 -5.15 2.48
CA PRO A 137 5.80 -4.61 1.64
C PRO A 137 5.46 -5.58 0.51
N GLY A 138 4.41 -5.29 -0.30
CA GLY A 138 3.90 -6.29 -1.24
C GLY A 138 3.57 -5.80 -2.66
N HIS A 139 3.21 -4.54 -2.87
CA HIS A 139 2.54 -4.08 -4.08
C HIS A 139 3.35 -4.20 -5.40
N HIS A 140 4.68 -4.30 -5.31
CA HIS A 140 5.54 -4.48 -6.47
C HIS A 140 5.73 -5.95 -6.89
N ALA A 141 5.52 -6.93 -6.00
CA ALA A 141 5.79 -8.33 -6.29
C ALA A 141 4.90 -8.86 -7.41
N LEU A 142 5.54 -9.47 -8.41
CA LEU A 142 4.90 -10.16 -9.53
C LEU A 142 4.62 -11.62 -9.17
N GLU A 143 3.93 -12.35 -10.04
CA GLU A 143 3.55 -13.75 -9.80
C GLU A 143 4.76 -14.67 -9.55
N ASN A 144 5.89 -14.40 -10.19
CA ASN A 144 7.08 -15.26 -10.19
C ASN A 144 8.41 -14.56 -9.86
N THR A 145 8.36 -13.33 -9.37
CA THR A 145 9.55 -12.60 -8.95
C THR A 145 9.21 -11.50 -7.96
N GLY A 146 10.08 -11.30 -6.98
CA GLY A 146 10.06 -10.12 -6.12
C GLY A 146 10.46 -8.87 -6.89
N TYR A 147 10.06 -7.71 -6.38
CA TYR A 147 10.36 -6.42 -6.98
C TYR A 147 10.28 -5.32 -5.92
N GLY A 148 11.16 -4.33 -5.97
CA GLY A 148 11.05 -3.13 -5.12
C GLY A 148 10.82 -3.43 -3.63
N PHE A 149 11.64 -4.29 -3.03
CA PHE A 149 11.58 -4.74 -1.63
C PHE A 149 10.40 -5.68 -1.30
N CYS A 150 9.51 -5.97 -2.26
CA CYS A 150 8.34 -6.82 -2.09
C CYS A 150 8.66 -8.27 -2.49
N ILE A 151 8.56 -9.22 -1.53
CA ILE A 151 8.75 -10.65 -1.82
C ILE A 151 7.45 -11.22 -2.38
N PHE A 152 6.34 -11.04 -1.70
CA PHE A 152 5.01 -11.50 -2.10
C PHE A 152 4.02 -10.36 -2.12
N ASN A 153 3.01 -10.41 -2.98
CA ASN A 153 1.98 -9.39 -3.05
C ASN A 153 0.91 -9.61 -1.97
N ASN A 154 1.15 -9.02 -0.81
CA ASN A 154 0.34 -9.24 0.40
C ASN A 154 -1.14 -8.94 0.18
N VAL A 155 -1.45 -7.79 -0.43
CA VAL A 155 -2.84 -7.34 -0.65
C VAL A 155 -3.53 -8.19 -1.70
N ALA A 156 -2.84 -8.56 -2.79
CA ALA A 156 -3.41 -9.43 -3.81
C ALA A 156 -3.74 -10.82 -3.24
N ILE A 157 -2.86 -11.40 -2.43
CA ILE A 157 -3.11 -12.69 -1.76
C ILE A 157 -4.33 -12.58 -0.84
N ALA A 158 -4.40 -11.55 0.02
CA ALA A 158 -5.52 -11.38 0.93
C ALA A 158 -6.85 -11.19 0.19
N ALA A 159 -6.84 -10.39 -0.89
CA ALA A 159 -8.01 -10.19 -1.76
C ALA A 159 -8.50 -11.52 -2.39
N GLU A 160 -7.57 -12.32 -2.94
CA GLU A 160 -7.93 -13.62 -3.54
C GLU A 160 -8.40 -14.66 -2.49
N CYS A 161 -7.82 -14.66 -1.30
CA CYS A 161 -8.29 -15.50 -0.21
C CYS A 161 -9.75 -15.19 0.14
N LEU A 162 -10.09 -13.91 0.33
CA LEU A 162 -11.46 -13.49 0.59
C LEU A 162 -12.39 -13.81 -0.57
N LYS A 163 -11.96 -13.48 -1.78
CA LYS A 163 -12.73 -13.74 -2.99
C LYS A 163 -13.11 -15.22 -3.13
N LYS A 164 -12.13 -16.10 -2.97
CA LYS A 164 -12.34 -17.55 -3.07
C LYS A 164 -13.24 -18.07 -1.95
N LYS A 165 -13.01 -17.61 -0.71
CA LYS A 165 -13.75 -18.11 0.47
C LYS A 165 -15.20 -17.63 0.51
N TYR A 166 -15.45 -16.37 0.11
CA TYR A 166 -16.77 -15.72 0.23
C TYR A 166 -17.44 -15.42 -1.12
N ASN A 167 -16.87 -15.92 -2.22
CA ASN A 167 -17.39 -15.73 -3.59
C ASN A 167 -17.61 -14.26 -3.94
N LEU A 168 -16.64 -13.39 -3.64
CA LEU A 168 -16.74 -11.97 -3.93
C LEU A 168 -16.58 -11.71 -5.43
N SER A 169 -17.37 -10.79 -5.95
CA SER A 169 -17.37 -10.41 -7.36
C SER A 169 -16.77 -9.03 -7.64
N ARG A 170 -16.62 -8.18 -6.61
CA ARG A 170 -16.08 -6.83 -6.77
C ARG A 170 -15.25 -6.44 -5.54
N ILE A 171 -13.94 -6.34 -5.74
CA ILE A 171 -12.97 -5.86 -4.75
C ILE A 171 -12.30 -4.60 -5.32
N ALA A 172 -12.13 -3.55 -4.54
CA ALA A 172 -11.30 -2.42 -4.93
C ALA A 172 -9.98 -2.43 -4.16
N ILE A 173 -8.89 -2.12 -4.86
CA ILE A 173 -7.56 -1.91 -4.28
C ILE A 173 -7.13 -0.50 -4.64
N ILE A 174 -6.97 0.35 -3.65
CA ILE A 174 -6.46 1.72 -3.79
C ILE A 174 -5.01 1.71 -3.33
N ASP A 175 -4.11 2.18 -4.17
CA ASP A 175 -2.69 2.24 -3.89
C ASP A 175 -2.26 3.72 -3.91
N TRP A 176 -1.84 4.22 -2.77
CA TRP A 176 -1.29 5.57 -2.64
C TRP A 176 0.17 5.61 -2.20
N ASP A 177 0.85 4.46 -2.25
CA ASP A 177 2.30 4.45 -2.25
C ASP A 177 2.81 5.35 -3.38
N VAL A 178 3.90 6.07 -3.17
CA VAL A 178 4.42 7.00 -4.18
C VAL A 178 4.96 6.28 -5.41
N HIS A 179 5.28 5.00 -5.28
CA HIS A 179 5.74 4.15 -6.36
C HIS A 179 4.54 3.42 -7.00
N HIS A 180 4.62 3.21 -8.30
CA HIS A 180 3.59 2.45 -8.99
C HIS A 180 3.58 0.99 -8.54
N GLY A 181 2.44 0.48 -8.09
CA GLY A 181 2.27 -0.92 -7.68
C GLY A 181 2.15 -1.86 -8.88
N ASN A 182 3.23 -1.95 -9.65
CA ASN A 182 3.30 -2.72 -10.91
C ASN A 182 2.95 -4.20 -10.76
N GLY A 183 3.20 -4.78 -9.59
CA GLY A 183 2.84 -6.17 -9.28
C GLY A 183 1.34 -6.33 -9.19
N THR A 184 0.67 -5.49 -8.40
CA THR A 184 -0.79 -5.51 -8.24
C THR A 184 -1.49 -5.21 -9.56
N GLU A 185 -1.03 -4.19 -10.32
CA GLU A 185 -1.52 -3.92 -11.67
C GLU A 185 -1.45 -5.17 -12.54
N LYS A 186 -0.28 -5.80 -12.65
CA LYS A 186 -0.05 -6.95 -13.53
C LYS A 186 -0.93 -8.13 -13.19
N ILE A 187 -1.10 -8.45 -11.93
CA ILE A 187 -1.92 -9.55 -11.42
C ILE A 187 -3.39 -9.39 -11.83
N PHE A 188 -3.92 -8.17 -11.77
CA PHE A 188 -5.34 -7.92 -12.02
C PHE A 188 -5.64 -7.30 -13.41
N TYR A 189 -4.65 -7.11 -14.27
CA TYR A 189 -4.73 -6.33 -15.52
C TYR A 189 -5.77 -6.81 -16.53
N HIS A 190 -6.12 -8.09 -16.50
CA HIS A 190 -7.07 -8.72 -17.41
C HIS A 190 -8.44 -9.01 -16.76
N ARG A 191 -8.68 -8.48 -15.56
CA ARG A 191 -9.81 -8.86 -14.70
C ARG A 191 -10.72 -7.67 -14.41
N ASN A 192 -12.04 -7.93 -14.33
CA ASN A 192 -13.09 -6.95 -14.02
C ASN A 192 -13.66 -7.11 -12.59
N ASP A 193 -13.23 -8.11 -11.86
CA ASP A 193 -13.65 -8.41 -10.50
C ASP A 193 -12.75 -7.76 -9.44
N VAL A 194 -11.67 -7.09 -9.87
CA VAL A 194 -10.83 -6.24 -9.04
C VAL A 194 -10.62 -4.91 -9.75
N LEU A 195 -11.03 -3.82 -9.11
CA LEU A 195 -10.67 -2.46 -9.53
C LEU A 195 -9.38 -2.07 -8.84
N TYR A 196 -8.33 -1.79 -9.61
CA TYR A 196 -7.07 -1.27 -9.10
C TYR A 196 -6.90 0.21 -9.46
N ILE A 197 -6.61 1.05 -8.47
CA ILE A 197 -6.35 2.49 -8.65
C ILE A 197 -5.04 2.81 -7.97
N SER A 198 -4.04 3.28 -8.73
CA SER A 198 -2.74 3.69 -8.20
C SER A 198 -2.52 5.19 -8.41
N ILE A 199 -2.14 5.90 -7.33
CA ILE A 199 -1.72 7.31 -7.38
C ILE A 199 -0.23 7.33 -7.07
N HIS A 200 0.59 7.65 -8.08
CA HIS A 200 2.03 7.54 -7.95
C HIS A 200 2.77 8.65 -8.66
N GLN A 201 4.01 8.91 -8.23
CA GLN A 201 4.87 9.88 -8.88
C GLN A 201 5.32 9.35 -10.24
N GLN A 202 5.04 10.12 -11.29
CA GLN A 202 5.42 9.78 -12.65
C GLN A 202 6.94 9.54 -12.77
N ASN A 203 7.31 8.46 -13.47
CA ASN A 203 8.71 8.08 -13.75
C ASN A 203 9.60 7.94 -12.51
N CYS A 204 9.02 7.68 -11.33
CA CYS A 204 9.78 7.44 -10.10
C CYS A 204 10.31 5.99 -10.10
N TYR A 205 9.44 5.03 -9.86
CA TYR A 205 9.78 3.61 -9.83
C TYR A 205 8.48 2.77 -9.94
N PRO A 206 8.53 1.63 -10.67
CA PRO A 206 9.55 1.24 -11.64
C PRO A 206 9.58 2.17 -12.85
N LYS A 207 10.74 2.21 -13.54
CA LYS A 207 10.83 3.01 -14.77
C LYS A 207 9.88 2.46 -15.86
N ASN A 208 9.28 3.36 -16.64
CA ASN A 208 8.38 3.03 -17.74
C ASN A 208 7.18 2.17 -17.30
N SER A 209 6.61 2.44 -16.13
CA SER A 209 5.50 1.71 -15.53
C SER A 209 4.42 2.69 -15.06
N GLY A 210 3.15 2.26 -15.05
CA GLY A 210 2.03 3.04 -14.53
C GLY A 210 1.60 4.21 -15.43
N SER A 211 1.60 4.02 -16.73
CA SER A 211 1.05 5.01 -17.66
C SER A 211 -0.45 5.19 -17.46
N SER A 212 -0.95 6.43 -17.55
CA SER A 212 -2.40 6.71 -17.56
C SER A 212 -3.15 6.01 -18.70
N ASN A 213 -2.42 5.56 -19.73
CA ASN A 213 -2.95 4.77 -20.84
C ASN A 213 -3.01 3.26 -20.54
N ASP A 214 -2.46 2.81 -19.42
CA ASP A 214 -2.54 1.42 -18.98
C ASP A 214 -3.82 1.23 -18.18
N TYR A 215 -4.97 1.15 -18.87
CA TYR A 215 -6.30 1.05 -18.26
C TYR A 215 -6.90 -0.36 -18.29
N GLY A 216 -6.06 -1.39 -18.35
CA GLY A 216 -6.48 -2.79 -18.39
C GLY A 216 -6.73 -3.31 -19.80
N LEU A 217 -6.76 -4.64 -19.92
CA LEU A 217 -6.98 -5.33 -21.20
C LEU A 217 -8.09 -6.38 -21.10
N LYS A 218 -8.73 -6.72 -22.22
CA LYS A 218 -9.83 -7.70 -22.31
C LYS A 218 -10.94 -7.34 -21.31
N ASP A 219 -11.34 -8.28 -20.44
CA ASP A 219 -12.38 -8.07 -19.43
C ASP A 219 -11.97 -7.02 -18.38
N GLY A 220 -10.65 -6.82 -18.18
CA GLY A 220 -10.10 -5.83 -17.26
C GLY A 220 -10.04 -4.40 -17.81
N LYS A 221 -10.52 -4.14 -19.03
CA LYS A 221 -10.48 -2.80 -19.62
C LYS A 221 -11.34 -1.81 -18.84
N GLY A 222 -10.71 -0.76 -18.30
CA GLY A 222 -11.32 0.25 -17.44
C GLY A 222 -11.23 -0.07 -15.94
N TYR A 223 -10.74 -1.26 -15.56
CA TYR A 223 -10.61 -1.66 -14.16
C TYR A 223 -9.19 -1.48 -13.61
N ASN A 224 -8.32 -0.85 -14.38
CA ASN A 224 -7.01 -0.36 -13.96
C ASN A 224 -6.96 1.16 -14.18
N ILE A 225 -6.66 1.94 -13.15
CA ILE A 225 -6.61 3.41 -13.23
C ILE A 225 -5.29 3.88 -12.63
N ASN A 226 -4.40 4.39 -13.47
CA ASN A 226 -3.15 4.99 -13.07
C ASN A 226 -3.28 6.52 -13.03
N ILE A 227 -3.09 7.09 -11.85
CA ILE A 227 -3.14 8.54 -11.61
C ILE A 227 -1.71 9.03 -11.40
N ASN A 228 -1.11 9.55 -12.46
CA ASN A 228 0.23 10.10 -12.41
C ASN A 228 0.23 11.49 -11.76
N VAL A 229 1.18 11.71 -10.85
CA VAL A 229 1.48 13.04 -10.32
C VAL A 229 2.94 13.41 -10.62
N PRO A 230 3.25 14.63 -11.10
CA PRO A 230 4.63 15.02 -11.32
C PRO A 230 5.37 15.27 -10.01
N ALA A 231 6.70 15.25 -10.04
CA ALA A 231 7.52 15.69 -8.92
C ALA A 231 7.10 17.09 -8.43
N GLY A 232 7.10 17.32 -7.11
CA GLY A 232 6.58 18.54 -6.49
C GLY A 232 5.07 18.56 -6.24
N SER A 233 4.35 17.49 -6.59
CA SER A 233 2.94 17.33 -6.21
C SER A 233 2.82 17.07 -4.71
N GLY A 234 1.85 17.72 -4.08
CA GLY A 234 1.61 17.60 -2.64
C GLY A 234 0.14 17.48 -2.30
N HIS A 235 -0.23 18.04 -1.16
CA HIS A 235 -1.58 17.96 -0.58
C HIS A 235 -2.69 18.28 -1.59
N ALA A 236 -2.59 19.41 -2.30
CA ALA A 236 -3.63 19.82 -3.25
C ALA A 236 -3.80 18.84 -4.42
N SER A 237 -2.71 18.27 -4.93
CA SER A 237 -2.77 17.32 -6.04
C SER A 237 -3.44 16.00 -5.63
N TYR A 238 -3.12 15.47 -4.45
CA TYR A 238 -3.74 14.25 -3.93
C TYR A 238 -5.22 14.46 -3.61
N ILE A 239 -5.60 15.60 -3.03
CA ILE A 239 -7.01 15.97 -2.83
C ILE A 239 -7.75 16.01 -4.17
N TYR A 240 -7.16 16.63 -5.18
CA TYR A 240 -7.76 16.74 -6.51
C TYR A 240 -7.93 15.35 -7.14
N ALA A 241 -6.89 14.52 -7.15
CA ALA A 241 -6.94 13.16 -7.66
C ALA A 241 -8.05 12.32 -6.99
N PHE A 242 -8.17 12.42 -5.66
CA PHE A 242 -9.22 11.73 -4.92
C PHE A 242 -10.61 12.20 -5.30
N LYS A 243 -10.85 13.52 -5.32
CA LYS A 243 -12.16 14.09 -5.61
C LYS A 243 -12.63 13.82 -7.03
N GLU A 244 -11.73 13.94 -7.99
CA GLU A 244 -12.09 13.86 -9.41
C GLU A 244 -12.10 12.44 -9.96
N ILE A 245 -11.22 11.57 -9.48
CA ILE A 245 -11.04 10.23 -10.05
C ILE A 245 -11.47 9.13 -9.07
N VAL A 246 -10.85 9.06 -7.87
CA VAL A 246 -11.04 7.93 -6.96
C VAL A 246 -12.49 7.80 -6.49
N VAL A 247 -13.12 8.90 -6.09
CA VAL A 247 -14.51 8.92 -5.65
C VAL A 247 -15.43 8.39 -6.75
N GLY A 248 -15.35 8.96 -7.96
CA GLY A 248 -16.19 8.55 -9.08
C GLY A 248 -15.97 7.11 -9.54
N ALA A 249 -14.74 6.60 -9.41
CA ALA A 249 -14.41 5.21 -9.73
C ALA A 249 -15.06 4.24 -8.72
N LEU A 250 -14.93 4.49 -7.43
CA LEU A 250 -15.52 3.66 -6.38
C LEU A 250 -17.05 3.67 -6.42
N GLU A 251 -17.67 4.85 -6.62
CA GLU A 251 -19.13 4.98 -6.76
C GLU A 251 -19.67 4.22 -7.97
N SER A 252 -18.92 4.19 -9.08
CA SER A 252 -19.30 3.44 -10.28
C SER A 252 -19.13 1.94 -10.09
N TYR A 253 -18.02 1.50 -9.48
CA TYR A 253 -17.68 0.09 -9.33
C TYR A 253 -18.46 -0.60 -8.21
N LYS A 254 -18.76 0.11 -7.12
CA LYS A 254 -19.49 -0.38 -5.94
C LYS A 254 -18.86 -1.65 -5.35
N PRO A 255 -17.63 -1.58 -4.83
CA PRO A 255 -16.94 -2.75 -4.28
C PRO A 255 -17.64 -3.31 -3.05
N GLN A 256 -17.40 -4.58 -2.75
CA GLN A 256 -17.89 -5.27 -1.54
C GLN A 256 -16.92 -5.12 -0.36
N ILE A 257 -15.66 -4.77 -0.65
CA ILE A 257 -14.59 -4.45 0.29
C ILE A 257 -13.55 -3.58 -0.41
N ILE A 258 -12.90 -2.68 0.33
CA ILE A 258 -11.83 -1.83 -0.18
C ILE A 258 -10.53 -2.20 0.55
N PHE A 259 -9.51 -2.59 -0.20
CA PHE A 259 -8.14 -2.68 0.26
C PHE A 259 -7.39 -1.39 -0.06
N VAL A 260 -6.41 -1.06 0.79
CA VAL A 260 -5.52 0.08 0.56
C VAL A 260 -4.06 -0.37 0.73
N CYS A 261 -3.28 -0.22 -0.33
CA CYS A 261 -1.81 -0.24 -0.26
C CYS A 261 -1.38 1.13 0.29
N CYS A 262 -1.10 1.15 1.59
CA CYS A 262 -0.95 2.35 2.39
C CYS A 262 0.53 2.71 2.55
N GLY A 263 1.20 3.17 1.48
CA GLY A 263 2.55 3.74 1.55
C GLY A 263 2.54 5.15 2.14
N PHE A 264 3.63 5.53 2.78
CA PHE A 264 3.84 6.87 3.37
C PHE A 264 5.01 7.62 2.72
N ASP A 265 5.54 7.09 1.64
CA ASP A 265 6.69 7.61 0.92
C ASP A 265 6.36 8.76 -0.05
N SER A 266 5.08 9.10 -0.24
CA SER A 266 4.70 10.39 -0.82
C SER A 266 4.95 11.59 0.10
N SER A 267 5.44 11.36 1.31
CA SER A 267 5.85 12.38 2.29
C SER A 267 6.91 13.32 1.73
N GLY A 268 6.77 14.64 1.99
CA GLY A 268 7.69 15.67 1.50
C GLY A 268 9.12 15.59 2.04
N ILE A 269 9.39 14.69 2.98
CA ILE A 269 10.74 14.41 3.50
C ILE A 269 11.13 12.94 3.35
N ASP A 270 10.47 12.21 2.44
CA ASP A 270 10.87 10.85 2.13
C ASP A 270 12.09 10.84 1.19
N PRO A 271 13.10 9.98 1.46
CA PRO A 271 14.31 9.95 0.63
C PRO A 271 14.08 9.37 -0.78
N LEU A 272 13.04 8.57 -0.99
CA LEU A 272 12.80 7.85 -2.26
C LEU A 272 11.77 8.54 -3.18
N SER A 273 11.21 9.66 -2.77
CA SER A 273 10.25 10.42 -3.58
C SER A 273 10.62 11.88 -3.76
N ARG A 274 9.82 12.57 -4.58
CA ARG A 274 9.90 14.02 -4.76
C ARG A 274 8.52 14.64 -4.73
N THR A 275 7.63 14.09 -3.91
CA THR A 275 6.29 14.60 -3.63
C THR A 275 6.30 15.33 -2.28
N LEU A 276 5.24 16.08 -1.98
CA LEU A 276 5.18 17.02 -0.84
C LEU A 276 3.93 16.78 0.02
N CYS A 277 3.59 15.50 0.26
CA CYS A 277 2.50 15.16 1.16
C CYS A 277 2.93 15.30 2.63
N HIS A 278 2.00 15.70 3.49
CA HIS A 278 2.13 15.74 4.94
C HIS A 278 1.02 14.90 5.61
N ALA A 279 1.03 14.75 6.92
CA ALA A 279 0.09 13.87 7.63
C ALA A 279 -1.39 14.15 7.32
N ASP A 280 -1.78 15.42 7.11
CA ASP A 280 -3.17 15.74 6.77
C ASP A 280 -3.59 15.29 5.36
N THR A 281 -2.63 15.03 4.46
CA THR A 281 -2.92 14.41 3.16
C THR A 281 -3.41 12.98 3.36
N PHE A 282 -2.69 12.19 4.13
CA PHE A 282 -3.08 10.82 4.46
C PHE A 282 -4.38 10.77 5.27
N ARG A 283 -4.57 11.73 6.17
CA ARG A 283 -5.82 11.93 6.91
C ARG A 283 -6.99 12.14 5.96
N PHE A 284 -6.88 13.06 5.01
CA PHE A 284 -7.92 13.35 4.03
C PHE A 284 -8.26 12.13 3.17
N MET A 285 -7.24 11.42 2.66
CA MET A 285 -7.42 10.22 1.84
C MET A 285 -8.15 9.13 2.64
N THR A 286 -7.70 8.87 3.87
CA THR A 286 -8.32 7.89 4.77
C THR A 286 -9.77 8.23 5.04
N LYS A 287 -10.06 9.47 5.46
CA LYS A 287 -11.42 9.94 5.74
C LYS A 287 -12.34 9.76 4.52
N THR A 288 -11.83 10.07 3.33
CA THR A 288 -12.59 9.93 2.09
C THR A 288 -12.92 8.47 1.81
N ILE A 289 -11.94 7.56 1.92
CA ILE A 289 -12.16 6.13 1.71
C ILE A 289 -13.13 5.54 2.74
N LEU A 290 -12.99 5.89 4.03
CA LEU A 290 -13.89 5.41 5.08
C LEU A 290 -15.33 5.86 4.83
N LYS A 291 -15.53 7.14 4.47
CA LYS A 291 -16.86 7.67 4.13
C LYS A 291 -17.49 6.96 2.93
N LEU A 292 -16.71 6.70 1.88
CA LEU A 292 -17.18 5.96 0.71
C LEU A 292 -17.49 4.50 1.06
N ALA A 293 -16.64 3.86 1.85
CA ALA A 293 -16.87 2.49 2.28
C ALA A 293 -18.15 2.34 3.11
N ASP A 294 -18.45 3.29 4.00
CA ASP A 294 -19.72 3.32 4.75
C ASP A 294 -20.94 3.32 3.82
N GLN A 295 -20.85 4.03 2.69
CA GLN A 295 -21.93 4.12 1.71
C GLN A 295 -22.01 2.91 0.77
N LEU A 296 -20.87 2.32 0.41
CA LEU A 296 -20.77 1.33 -0.67
C LEU A 296 -20.65 -0.12 -0.18
N CYS A 297 -19.99 -0.33 0.97
CA CYS A 297 -19.65 -1.66 1.46
C CYS A 297 -19.64 -1.77 3.00
N GLU A 298 -20.55 -1.10 3.70
CA GLU A 298 -20.75 -1.21 5.14
C GLU A 298 -19.48 -0.90 5.97
N GLY A 299 -18.64 0.01 5.49
CA GLY A 299 -17.40 0.40 6.14
C GLY A 299 -16.24 -0.58 6.00
N LYS A 300 -16.33 -1.58 5.13
CA LYS A 300 -15.32 -2.64 4.98
C LYS A 300 -14.05 -2.11 4.30
N VAL A 301 -13.08 -1.67 5.10
CA VAL A 301 -11.77 -1.17 4.66
C VAL A 301 -10.65 -1.89 5.37
N VAL A 302 -9.66 -2.36 4.61
CA VAL A 302 -8.43 -2.97 5.13
C VAL A 302 -7.23 -2.26 4.52
N MET A 303 -6.36 -1.71 5.37
CA MET A 303 -5.15 -1.01 4.95
C MET A 303 -3.92 -1.84 5.29
N SER A 304 -3.02 -2.03 4.32
CA SER A 304 -1.71 -2.65 4.50
C SER A 304 -0.63 -1.61 4.32
N GLN A 305 0.24 -1.42 5.31
CA GLN A 305 1.36 -0.51 5.12
C GLN A 305 2.34 -1.08 4.10
N GLU A 306 2.66 -0.26 3.10
CA GLU A 306 3.66 -0.53 2.07
C GLU A 306 4.95 0.25 2.35
N GLY A 307 5.39 1.12 1.44
CA GLY A 307 6.55 1.96 1.57
C GLY A 307 6.44 3.06 2.64
N GLY A 308 7.44 3.90 2.70
CA GLY A 308 7.60 4.96 3.68
C GLY A 308 8.91 4.78 4.45
N TYR A 309 9.89 5.61 4.09
CA TYR A 309 11.30 5.45 4.47
C TYR A 309 11.81 6.57 5.36
N SER A 310 11.05 7.66 5.48
CA SER A 310 11.34 8.71 6.47
C SER A 310 11.03 8.22 7.89
N GLU A 311 12.05 7.84 8.64
CA GLU A 311 11.93 7.35 10.02
C GLU A 311 11.29 8.37 10.98
N THR A 312 11.38 9.65 10.63
CA THR A 312 10.85 10.74 11.44
C THR A 312 9.41 11.10 11.10
N HIS A 313 8.97 10.92 9.86
CA HIS A 313 7.65 11.36 9.43
C HIS A 313 6.61 10.24 9.27
N VAL A 314 7.01 9.05 8.83
CA VAL A 314 6.12 7.88 8.75
C VAL A 314 5.29 7.66 10.03
N PRO A 315 5.85 7.82 11.26
CA PRO A 315 5.05 7.70 12.48
C PRO A 315 3.84 8.65 12.55
N PHE A 316 3.99 9.87 12.07
CA PHE A 316 2.90 10.87 12.10
C PHE A 316 1.93 10.69 10.95
N CYS A 317 2.40 10.28 9.77
CA CYS A 317 1.52 9.89 8.65
C CYS A 317 0.63 8.70 9.03
N GLY A 318 1.23 7.63 9.59
CA GLY A 318 0.49 6.46 10.06
C GLY A 318 -0.44 6.77 11.24
N LEU A 319 -0.02 7.68 12.15
CA LEU A 319 -0.89 8.16 13.23
C LEU A 319 -2.12 8.87 12.67
N ALA A 320 -1.97 9.73 11.65
CA ALA A 320 -3.09 10.44 11.02
C ALA A 320 -4.11 9.49 10.38
N VAL A 321 -3.65 8.39 9.78
CA VAL A 321 -4.51 7.31 9.26
C VAL A 321 -5.26 6.63 10.40
N LEU A 322 -4.55 6.21 11.45
CA LEU A 322 -5.16 5.51 12.57
C LEU A 322 -6.17 6.39 13.32
N GLU A 323 -5.91 7.68 13.49
CA GLU A 323 -6.84 8.62 14.10
C GLU A 323 -8.19 8.69 13.37
N GLU A 324 -8.19 8.66 12.04
CA GLU A 324 -9.43 8.59 11.26
C GLU A 324 -10.13 7.23 11.41
N MET A 325 -9.35 6.14 11.40
CA MET A 325 -9.92 4.78 11.49
C MET A 325 -10.61 4.51 12.82
N ILE A 326 -10.05 5.02 13.92
CA ILE A 326 -10.63 4.87 15.28
C ILE A 326 -11.59 5.99 15.66
N ASP A 327 -11.86 6.93 14.75
CA ASP A 327 -12.70 8.11 14.97
C ASP A 327 -12.26 8.92 16.21
N ASN A 328 -10.94 9.15 16.30
CA ASN A 328 -10.33 9.86 17.41
C ASN A 328 -10.53 11.38 17.25
N GLU A 329 -11.27 12.00 18.17
CA GLU A 329 -11.46 13.46 18.17
C GLU A 329 -10.16 14.22 18.45
N ARG A 330 -9.25 13.62 19.23
CA ARG A 330 -7.93 14.21 19.50
C ARG A 330 -7.02 14.04 18.30
N ARG A 331 -6.63 15.16 17.67
CA ARG A 331 -5.69 15.20 16.56
C ARG A 331 -4.30 15.60 17.06
N PHE A 332 -3.30 14.81 16.73
CA PHE A 332 -1.91 15.13 17.01
C PHE A 332 -1.32 15.93 15.87
N LEU A 333 -0.53 16.94 16.20
CA LEU A 333 0.11 17.78 15.21
C LEU A 333 1.23 17.02 14.49
N ASP A 334 1.33 17.24 13.20
CA ASP A 334 2.47 16.80 12.40
C ASP A 334 3.63 17.79 12.60
N PRO A 335 4.75 17.35 13.22
CA PRO A 335 5.85 18.25 13.56
C PRO A 335 6.66 18.75 12.36
N VAL A 336 6.47 18.13 11.19
CA VAL A 336 7.19 18.50 9.96
C VAL A 336 6.30 19.14 8.90
N LYS A 337 5.01 19.28 9.16
CA LYS A 337 4.05 19.85 8.21
C LYS A 337 4.49 21.23 7.70
N GLU A 338 4.83 22.14 8.60
CA GLU A 338 5.22 23.49 8.21
C GLU A 338 6.46 23.50 7.30
N THR A 339 7.44 22.63 7.58
CA THR A 339 8.63 22.47 6.75
C THR A 339 8.26 22.02 5.33
N ILE A 340 7.31 21.08 5.20
CA ILE A 340 6.84 20.58 3.91
C ILE A 340 6.05 21.66 3.18
N VAL A 341 5.12 22.32 3.85
CA VAL A 341 4.28 23.39 3.27
C VAL A 341 5.12 24.54 2.72
N HIS A 342 6.24 24.89 3.37
CA HIS A 342 7.17 25.90 2.86
C HIS A 342 7.88 25.49 1.56
N GLN A 343 7.94 24.17 1.27
CA GLN A 343 8.47 23.67 -0.01
C GLN A 343 7.43 23.70 -1.14
N GLY A 344 6.14 23.84 -0.81
CA GLY A 344 5.02 23.87 -1.74
C GLY A 344 4.00 22.76 -1.50
N GLY A 345 3.21 22.42 -2.53
CA GLY A 345 2.25 21.31 -2.51
C GLY A 345 0.84 21.65 -2.01
N GLU A 346 0.63 22.86 -1.44
CA GLU A 346 -0.68 23.32 -0.97
C GLU A 346 -1.55 23.93 -2.09
N THR A 347 -0.95 24.27 -3.21
CA THR A 347 -1.65 24.82 -4.38
C THR A 347 -1.55 23.85 -5.54
N LEU A 348 -2.69 23.55 -6.17
CA LEU A 348 -2.73 22.72 -7.37
C LEU A 348 -2.23 23.51 -8.57
N LEU A 349 -1.16 23.05 -9.21
CA LEU A 349 -0.60 23.66 -10.41
C LEU A 349 -1.26 23.10 -11.67
N GLU A 350 -1.31 23.89 -12.75
CA GLU A 350 -1.97 23.49 -14.00
C GLU A 350 -1.34 22.23 -14.64
N ASN A 351 -0.01 22.07 -14.56
CA ASN A 351 0.65 20.86 -15.05
C ASN A 351 0.28 19.62 -14.23
N GLN A 352 0.11 19.75 -12.91
CA GLN A 352 -0.35 18.67 -12.03
C GLN A 352 -1.78 18.29 -12.37
N LYS A 353 -2.66 19.27 -12.48
CA LYS A 353 -4.06 19.08 -12.87
C LYS A 353 -4.18 18.40 -14.23
N LYS A 354 -3.42 18.88 -15.23
CA LYS A 354 -3.40 18.28 -16.57
C LYS A 354 -3.02 16.80 -16.53
N MET A 355 -1.96 16.47 -15.82
CA MET A 355 -1.47 15.08 -15.71
C MET A 355 -2.47 14.17 -15.01
N ILE A 356 -3.07 14.60 -13.90
CA ILE A 356 -4.11 13.84 -13.20
C ILE A 356 -5.32 13.62 -14.12
N ASN A 357 -5.69 14.63 -14.93
CA ASN A 357 -6.83 14.53 -15.83
C ASN A 357 -6.65 13.51 -16.97
N GLU A 358 -5.43 13.08 -17.29
CA GLU A 358 -5.20 11.99 -18.24
C GLU A 358 -5.88 10.68 -17.79
N SER A 359 -6.06 10.47 -16.49
CA SER A 359 -6.75 9.30 -15.92
C SER A 359 -8.27 9.30 -16.13
N PHE A 360 -8.86 10.41 -16.61
CA PHE A 360 -10.30 10.45 -16.93
C PHE A 360 -10.71 9.48 -18.02
N GLU A 361 -9.80 9.11 -18.93
CA GLU A 361 -10.11 8.12 -19.97
C GLU A 361 -10.45 6.77 -19.33
N ALA A 362 -9.59 6.27 -18.44
CA ALA A 362 -9.85 5.02 -17.70
C ALA A 362 -11.14 5.10 -16.87
N LEU A 363 -11.36 6.22 -16.16
CA LEU A 363 -12.60 6.43 -15.39
C LEU A 363 -13.85 6.40 -16.27
N ASN A 364 -13.80 7.02 -17.44
CA ASN A 364 -14.94 7.05 -18.37
C ASN A 364 -15.24 5.67 -18.94
N ILE A 365 -14.22 4.86 -19.24
CA ILE A 365 -14.38 3.47 -19.65
C ILE A 365 -15.03 2.67 -18.52
N LEU A 366 -14.54 2.79 -17.27
CA LEU A 366 -15.13 2.13 -16.10
C LEU A 366 -16.60 2.51 -15.94
N LYS A 367 -16.93 3.81 -16.00
CA LYS A 367 -18.31 4.29 -15.92
C LYS A 367 -19.19 3.73 -17.02
N SER A 368 -18.66 3.57 -18.24
CA SER A 368 -19.43 2.99 -19.35
C SER A 368 -19.73 1.51 -19.14
N ASN A 369 -18.82 0.77 -18.48
CA ASN A 369 -19.01 -0.65 -18.15
C ASN A 369 -20.10 -0.89 -17.09
N HIS A 370 -20.50 0.15 -16.33
CA HIS A 370 -21.47 0.07 -15.22
C HIS A 370 -22.72 0.91 -15.45
N LYS A 371 -23.00 1.34 -16.69
CA LYS A 371 -24.19 2.18 -17.02
C LYS A 371 -25.52 1.41 -17.11
N TYR A 372 -25.53 0.08 -16.83
CA TYR A 372 -26.76 -0.75 -16.97
C TYR A 372 -27.11 -1.48 -15.68
#